data_36522ae3e1bf4dd114155f85344edceb
#
_entry.id   36522ae3e1bf4dd114155f85344edceb
#
_cell.length_a   1.000
_cell.length_b   1.000
_cell.length_c   1.000
_cell.angle_alpha   90.00
_cell.angle_beta   90.00
_cell.angle_gamma   90.00
#
_symmetry.space_group_name_H-M   'P 1'
#
loop_
_entity.id
_entity.type
_entity.pdbx_description
1 polymer ?
#
loop_
_entity_poly.entity_id
_entity_poly.type
_entity_poly.pdbx_seq_one_letter_code
_entity_poly.pdbx_strand_id
1 'polypeptide(L)'
;MADKKITALTAATAVTTDDLFHIVDSPGSSPSNKKITTANIFNKIPTFLGMNSFDSITAPSTAAVPVTTAVSQTTLTGTSTGGTIAAGSSGQLKVTLQIAGAYVHTLTPIVFAQGTTVVTTGIGDTCTFLYSTTTTAQWWLISSNDASAVANLVTT
;
A
#
# COMPACT_ATOMS: atom_id res chain seq x y z
N MET A 1 -40.00 5.64 21.90
CA MET A 1 -38.83 6.58 21.86
C MET A 1 -39.28 7.75 21.00
N ALA A 2 -39.21 8.99 21.50
CA ALA A 2 -39.66 10.15 20.72
C ALA A 2 -38.65 10.44 19.61
N ASP A 3 -39.12 10.69 18.40
CA ASP A 3 -38.31 11.11 17.26
C ASP A 3 -37.62 12.44 17.57
N LYS A 4 -36.30 12.44 17.53
CA LYS A 4 -35.49 13.65 17.68
C LYS A 4 -35.04 14.14 16.29
N LYS A 5 -35.14 15.43 16.08
CA LYS A 5 -34.52 16.07 14.92
C LYS A 5 -32.99 15.84 15.00
N ILE A 6 -32.31 15.65 13.87
CA ILE A 6 -30.86 15.46 13.80
C ILE A 6 -30.13 16.56 14.56
N THR A 7 -30.59 17.81 14.46
CA THR A 7 -30.04 18.97 15.17
C THR A 7 -30.17 18.93 16.69
N ALA A 8 -31.02 18.05 17.24
CA ALA A 8 -31.25 17.88 18.67
C ALA A 8 -30.52 16.64 19.24
N LEU A 9 -29.73 15.97 18.43
CA LEU A 9 -28.87 14.87 18.88
C LEU A 9 -27.59 15.43 19.52
N THR A 10 -27.07 14.71 20.50
CA THR A 10 -25.74 15.02 21.07
C THR A 10 -24.68 14.75 20.01
N ALA A 11 -23.79 15.71 19.81
CA ALA A 11 -22.68 15.55 18.86
C ALA A 11 -21.75 14.43 19.32
N ALA A 12 -21.41 13.53 18.41
CA ALA A 12 -20.31 12.58 18.62
C ALA A 12 -18.98 13.28 18.39
N THR A 13 -18.03 13.10 19.27
CA THR A 13 -16.68 13.66 19.17
C THR A 13 -15.69 12.72 18.51
N ALA A 14 -16.05 11.46 18.31
CA ALA A 14 -15.27 10.44 17.64
C ALA A 14 -16.22 9.46 16.95
N VAL A 15 -15.71 8.81 15.90
CA VAL A 15 -16.42 7.74 15.19
C VAL A 15 -15.77 6.41 15.54
N THR A 16 -16.61 5.43 15.91
CA THR A 16 -16.18 4.06 16.19
C THR A 16 -16.50 3.12 15.02
N THR A 17 -15.90 1.93 15.01
CA THR A 17 -16.13 0.93 13.95
C THR A 17 -17.58 0.46 13.85
N ASP A 18 -18.34 0.53 14.96
CA ASP A 18 -19.70 0.03 15.08
C ASP A 18 -20.75 1.10 14.80
N ASP A 19 -20.35 2.35 14.63
CA ASP A 19 -21.27 3.45 14.30
C ASP A 19 -21.97 3.20 12.97
N LEU A 20 -23.22 3.59 12.90
CA LEU A 20 -24.11 3.29 11.79
C LEU A 20 -24.44 4.52 10.96
N PHE A 21 -24.34 4.39 9.65
CA PHE A 21 -24.83 5.35 8.68
C PHE A 21 -26.05 4.77 7.94
N HIS A 22 -27.00 5.64 7.62
CA HIS A 22 -28.11 5.31 6.74
C HIS A 22 -27.66 5.51 5.29
N ILE A 23 -27.95 4.54 4.44
CA ILE A 23 -27.68 4.59 3.00
C ILE A 23 -28.92 4.18 2.21
N VAL A 24 -29.02 4.68 0.99
CA VAL A 24 -29.93 4.15 -0.02
C VAL A 24 -29.11 3.24 -0.93
N ASP A 25 -29.40 1.95 -0.87
CA ASP A 25 -28.77 0.95 -1.70
C ASP A 25 -29.47 0.83 -3.05
N SER A 26 -28.71 0.66 -4.13
CA SER A 26 -29.20 0.52 -5.51
C SER A 26 -30.15 1.64 -5.97
N PRO A 27 -29.78 2.94 -5.83
CA PRO A 27 -30.70 4.05 -6.09
C PRO A 27 -31.17 4.15 -7.54
N GLY A 28 -30.42 3.57 -8.48
CA GLY A 28 -30.75 3.60 -9.91
C GLY A 28 -31.66 2.47 -10.41
N SER A 29 -31.97 1.47 -9.57
CA SER A 29 -32.75 0.31 -10.00
C SER A 29 -33.87 -0.07 -9.04
N SER A 30 -33.52 -0.52 -7.85
CA SER A 30 -34.46 -0.93 -6.79
C SER A 30 -33.99 -0.33 -5.47
N PRO A 31 -34.30 0.94 -5.21
CA PRO A 31 -33.80 1.64 -4.04
C PRO A 31 -34.31 0.99 -2.76
N SER A 32 -33.42 0.71 -1.83
CA SER A 32 -33.75 0.22 -0.50
C SER A 32 -32.97 0.96 0.57
N ASN A 33 -33.62 1.24 1.70
CA ASN A 33 -32.97 1.84 2.84
C ASN A 33 -32.20 0.78 3.62
N LYS A 34 -30.90 1.00 3.82
CA LYS A 34 -30.03 0.11 4.58
C LYS A 34 -29.19 0.89 5.57
N LYS A 35 -28.66 0.20 6.55
CA LYS A 35 -27.62 0.70 7.44
C LYS A 35 -26.27 0.12 7.02
N ILE A 36 -25.22 0.90 7.18
CA ILE A 36 -23.85 0.47 6.99
C ILE A 36 -23.02 0.91 8.20
N THR A 37 -22.08 0.07 8.64
CA THR A 37 -21.16 0.45 9.72
C THR A 37 -20.01 1.27 9.17
N THR A 38 -19.39 2.08 10.02
CA THR A 38 -18.15 2.78 9.72
C THR A 38 -17.08 1.82 9.22
N ALA A 39 -16.90 0.66 9.89
CA ALA A 39 -15.97 -0.37 9.47
C ALA A 39 -16.19 -0.80 8.01
N ASN A 40 -17.44 -1.01 7.60
CA ASN A 40 -17.77 -1.45 6.24
C ASN A 40 -17.55 -0.35 5.19
N ILE A 41 -17.70 0.92 5.56
CA ILE A 41 -17.33 2.03 4.66
C ILE A 41 -15.82 2.05 4.45
N PHE A 42 -15.05 2.03 5.53
CA PHE A 42 -13.58 2.09 5.46
C PHE A 42 -12.95 0.83 4.87
N ASN A 43 -13.58 -0.36 5.00
CA ASN A 43 -13.14 -1.58 4.33
C ASN A 43 -13.22 -1.52 2.79
N LYS A 44 -13.92 -0.53 2.23
CA LYS A 44 -13.93 -0.28 0.77
C LYS A 44 -12.84 0.68 0.33
N ILE A 45 -12.17 1.35 1.26
CA ILE A 45 -10.99 2.14 0.96
C ILE A 45 -9.81 1.18 0.97
N PRO A 46 -9.12 1.00 -0.17
CA PRO A 46 -7.97 0.11 -0.23
C PRO A 46 -6.91 0.47 0.83
N THR A 47 -6.46 -0.51 1.58
CA THR A 47 -5.51 -0.30 2.70
C THR A 47 -4.19 0.32 2.25
N PHE A 48 -3.80 0.15 0.98
CA PHE A 48 -2.61 0.77 0.42
C PHE A 48 -2.71 2.30 0.27
N LEU A 49 -3.91 2.90 0.41
CA LEU A 49 -4.08 4.36 0.46
C LEU A 49 -3.85 4.91 1.87
N GLY A 50 -3.84 4.05 2.88
CA GLY A 50 -3.57 4.44 4.26
C GLY A 50 -2.06 4.54 4.51
N MET A 51 -1.53 5.76 4.63
CA MET A 51 -0.11 6.00 4.94
C MET A 51 0.26 5.79 6.41
N ASN A 52 -0.71 5.49 7.27
CA ASN A 52 -0.53 5.36 8.72
C ASN A 52 -0.28 3.93 9.20
N SER A 53 -0.12 2.99 8.29
CA SER A 53 0.31 1.64 8.61
C SER A 53 1.51 1.24 7.75
N PHE A 54 2.45 0.52 8.34
CA PHE A 54 3.60 -0.03 7.65
C PHE A 54 3.80 -1.49 8.02
N ASP A 55 4.41 -2.25 7.11
CA ASP A 55 4.89 -3.59 7.40
C ASP A 55 6.32 -3.52 7.89
N SER A 56 6.67 -4.38 8.82
CA SER A 56 8.06 -4.61 9.21
C SER A 56 8.51 -5.97 8.68
N ILE A 57 9.53 -5.96 7.85
CA ILE A 57 10.09 -7.14 7.22
C ILE A 57 11.50 -7.35 7.78
N THR A 58 11.76 -8.51 8.35
CA THR A 58 13.11 -8.92 8.71
C THR A 58 13.57 -9.97 7.71
N ALA A 59 14.60 -9.64 6.92
CA ALA A 59 15.02 -10.49 5.82
C ALA A 59 16.47 -10.92 5.93
N PRO A 60 16.77 -12.21 5.79
CA PRO A 60 18.00 -12.62 5.17
C PRO A 60 17.85 -12.86 3.68
N SER A 61 16.91 -13.36 3.02
CA SER A 61 17.10 -13.65 1.60
C SER A 61 15.90 -13.65 0.65
N THR A 62 14.69 -13.86 1.11
CA THR A 62 13.56 -14.07 0.18
C THR A 62 12.24 -13.48 0.65
N ALA A 63 12.29 -12.42 1.47
CA ALA A 63 11.07 -11.84 2.00
C ALA A 63 10.25 -11.16 0.91
N ALA A 64 9.03 -11.62 0.71
CA ALA A 64 8.06 -10.91 -0.10
C ALA A 64 7.68 -9.59 0.58
N VAL A 65 7.74 -8.51 -0.16
CA VAL A 65 7.24 -7.20 0.27
C VAL A 65 5.72 -7.20 0.11
N PRO A 66 4.96 -7.11 1.20
CA PRO A 66 3.51 -7.08 1.12
C PRO A 66 3.00 -5.89 0.32
N VAL A 67 1.94 -6.11 -0.45
CA VAL A 67 1.28 -5.04 -1.21
C VAL A 67 0.02 -4.51 -0.53
N THR A 68 -0.30 -5.03 0.65
CA THR A 68 -1.49 -4.64 1.43
C THR A 68 -1.32 -3.33 2.18
N THR A 69 -0.09 -2.88 2.40
CA THR A 69 0.25 -1.61 3.03
C THR A 69 0.98 -0.70 2.05
N ALA A 70 0.90 0.61 2.26
CA ALA A 70 1.59 1.58 1.40
C ALA A 70 3.11 1.61 1.64
N VAL A 71 3.54 1.33 2.86
CA VAL A 71 4.95 1.41 3.27
C VAL A 71 5.41 0.06 3.81
N SER A 72 6.60 -0.39 3.41
CA SER A 72 7.31 -1.50 4.04
C SER A 72 8.65 -1.05 4.57
N GLN A 73 8.89 -1.31 5.85
CA GLN A 73 10.17 -1.11 6.50
C GLN A 73 10.95 -2.43 6.53
N THR A 74 12.18 -2.43 6.03
CA THR A 74 13.00 -3.61 5.94
C THR A 74 14.19 -3.53 6.89
N THR A 75 14.34 -4.54 7.74
CA THR A 75 15.53 -4.79 8.54
C THR A 75 16.32 -5.93 7.90
N LEU A 76 17.52 -5.65 7.42
CA LEU A 76 18.38 -6.67 6.83
C LEU A 76 19.33 -7.23 7.89
N THR A 77 19.39 -8.55 7.98
CA THR A 77 20.35 -9.29 8.81
C THR A 77 21.49 -9.88 8.00
N GLY A 78 21.46 -9.69 6.68
CA GLY A 78 22.44 -10.13 5.70
C GLY A 78 22.04 -9.64 4.31
N THR A 79 22.89 -9.88 3.32
CA THR A 79 22.56 -9.56 1.92
C THR A 79 21.33 -10.35 1.47
N SER A 80 20.36 -9.65 0.92
CA SER A 80 19.09 -10.20 0.44
C SER A 80 19.03 -10.09 -1.08
N THR A 81 18.95 -11.21 -1.77
CA THR A 81 18.94 -11.26 -3.25
C THR A 81 17.61 -11.70 -3.84
N GLY A 82 16.61 -11.95 -3.02
CA GLY A 82 15.34 -12.57 -3.46
C GLY A 82 14.08 -11.88 -2.99
N GLY A 83 14.14 -10.60 -2.61
CA GLY A 83 12.93 -9.85 -2.27
C GLY A 83 11.99 -9.71 -3.47
N THR A 84 10.69 -10.03 -3.32
CA THR A 84 9.70 -9.91 -4.38
C THR A 84 8.62 -8.89 -4.01
N ILE A 85 8.05 -8.22 -5.01
CA ILE A 85 6.83 -7.40 -4.84
C ILE A 85 5.77 -8.03 -5.75
N ALA A 86 4.67 -8.51 -5.16
CA ALA A 86 3.55 -9.09 -5.90
C ALA A 86 2.83 -8.06 -6.79
N ALA A 87 1.93 -8.50 -7.65
CA ALA A 87 1.08 -7.60 -8.42
C ALA A 87 0.25 -6.70 -7.49
N GLY A 88 0.16 -5.43 -7.85
CA GLY A 88 -0.62 -4.44 -7.14
C GLY A 88 -2.01 -4.20 -7.74
N SER A 89 -2.66 -3.17 -7.26
CA SER A 89 -3.89 -2.62 -7.86
C SER A 89 -3.54 -1.36 -8.67
N SER A 90 -4.29 -1.09 -9.72
CA SER A 90 -4.04 0.09 -10.59
C SER A 90 -4.01 1.39 -9.76
N GLY A 91 -2.96 2.19 -9.93
CA GLY A 91 -2.74 3.42 -9.17
C GLY A 91 -2.12 3.20 -7.79
N GLN A 92 -1.81 1.98 -7.41
CA GLN A 92 -1.20 1.69 -6.12
C GLN A 92 0.22 2.23 -6.03
N LEU A 93 0.49 2.97 -4.94
CA LEU A 93 1.83 3.36 -4.53
C LEU A 93 2.37 2.37 -3.50
N LYS A 94 3.66 2.06 -3.62
CA LYS A 94 4.41 1.26 -2.64
C LYS A 94 5.74 1.91 -2.35
N VAL A 95 6.00 2.18 -1.08
CA VAL A 95 7.28 2.68 -0.60
C VAL A 95 8.00 1.56 0.15
N THR A 96 9.25 1.33 -0.16
CA THR A 96 10.14 0.47 0.61
C THR A 96 11.21 1.33 1.28
N LEU A 97 11.52 1.05 2.53
CA LEU A 97 12.52 1.78 3.31
C LEU A 97 13.39 0.78 4.06
N GLN A 98 14.71 0.83 3.84
CA GLN A 98 15.66 0.05 4.61
C GLN A 98 16.00 0.79 5.91
N ILE A 99 15.51 0.28 7.05
CA ILE A 99 15.66 0.94 8.34
C ILE A 99 16.83 0.44 9.18
N ALA A 100 17.32 -0.77 8.91
CA ALA A 100 18.45 -1.36 9.62
C ALA A 100 19.18 -2.40 8.78
N GLY A 101 20.47 -2.62 9.11
CA GLY A 101 21.36 -3.53 8.40
C GLY A 101 21.95 -2.88 7.13
N ALA A 102 23.24 -2.56 7.15
CA ALA A 102 23.96 -2.00 6.00
C ALA A 102 24.33 -3.11 5.00
N TYR A 103 23.33 -3.76 4.43
CA TYR A 103 23.47 -4.85 3.47
C TYR A 103 22.77 -4.50 2.16
N VAL A 104 23.15 -5.20 1.11
CA VAL A 104 22.49 -5.10 -0.19
C VAL A 104 21.14 -5.80 -0.14
N HIS A 105 20.11 -5.10 -0.60
CA HIS A 105 18.76 -5.65 -0.77
C HIS A 105 18.35 -5.55 -2.23
N THR A 106 18.13 -6.68 -2.85
CA THR A 106 17.63 -6.78 -4.23
C THR A 106 16.15 -7.09 -4.21
N LEU A 107 15.34 -6.19 -4.78
CA LEU A 107 13.92 -6.35 -4.99
C LEU A 107 13.64 -6.71 -6.44
N THR A 108 12.81 -7.72 -6.63
CA THR A 108 12.34 -8.17 -7.95
C THR A 108 10.81 -7.98 -8.01
N PRO A 109 10.31 -6.81 -8.43
CA PRO A 109 8.89 -6.62 -8.63
C PRO A 109 8.37 -7.55 -9.73
N ILE A 110 7.20 -8.15 -9.53
CA ILE A 110 6.54 -8.90 -10.59
C ILE A 110 6.19 -7.94 -11.71
N VAL A 111 6.66 -8.23 -12.91
CA VAL A 111 6.53 -7.38 -14.10
C VAL A 111 7.00 -5.95 -13.80
N PHE A 112 8.29 -5.74 -13.88
CA PHE A 112 8.92 -4.44 -13.66
C PHE A 112 9.16 -3.71 -14.97
N ALA A 113 8.68 -2.49 -15.09
CA ALA A 113 8.70 -1.74 -16.35
C ALA A 113 10.09 -1.31 -16.81
N GLN A 114 11.00 -1.05 -15.86
CA GLN A 114 12.32 -0.47 -16.15
C GLN A 114 13.47 -1.48 -16.06
N GLY A 115 13.18 -2.76 -15.92
CA GLY A 115 14.22 -3.79 -15.81
C GLY A 115 13.73 -5.03 -15.08
N THR A 116 14.62 -5.68 -14.35
CA THR A 116 14.29 -6.91 -13.60
C THR A 116 14.34 -6.72 -12.10
N THR A 117 15.23 -5.88 -11.61
CA THR A 117 15.50 -5.71 -10.18
C THR A 117 15.79 -4.26 -9.81
N VAL A 118 15.51 -3.95 -8.55
CA VAL A 118 15.92 -2.71 -7.88
C VAL A 118 16.81 -3.09 -6.71
N VAL A 119 17.92 -2.39 -6.54
CA VAL A 119 18.91 -2.68 -5.51
C VAL A 119 19.02 -1.48 -4.58
N THR A 120 18.95 -1.71 -3.28
CA THR A 120 19.30 -0.74 -2.23
C THR A 120 20.53 -1.25 -1.48
N THR A 121 21.37 -0.36 -0.98
CA THR A 121 22.69 -0.72 -0.44
C THR A 121 22.91 -0.26 0.99
N GLY A 122 22.03 0.58 1.53
CA GLY A 122 22.26 1.21 2.81
C GLY A 122 21.02 1.50 3.65
N ILE A 123 21.26 1.78 4.91
CA ILE A 123 20.22 2.26 5.84
C ILE A 123 19.76 3.64 5.38
N GLY A 124 18.45 3.84 5.33
CA GLY A 124 17.81 5.05 4.84
C GLY A 124 17.46 5.01 3.36
N ASP A 125 17.88 3.98 2.62
CA ASP A 125 17.52 3.84 1.22
C ASP A 125 16.02 3.59 1.06
N THR A 126 15.44 4.32 0.12
CA THR A 126 14.01 4.26 -0.19
C THR A 126 13.79 4.06 -1.67
N CYS A 127 12.76 3.31 -2.00
CA CYS A 127 12.25 3.20 -3.35
C CYS A 127 10.72 3.41 -3.33
N THR A 128 10.22 4.20 -4.26
CA THR A 128 8.79 4.41 -4.45
C THR A 128 8.38 3.85 -5.79
N PHE A 129 7.40 2.97 -5.75
CA PHE A 129 6.85 2.29 -6.93
C PHE A 129 5.41 2.70 -7.16
N LEU A 130 5.01 2.75 -8.43
CA LEU A 130 3.61 2.90 -8.87
C LEU A 130 3.23 1.66 -9.68
N TYR A 131 2.12 1.02 -9.34
CA TYR A 131 1.54 -0.04 -10.16
C TYR A 131 0.57 0.53 -11.17
N SER A 132 0.77 0.22 -12.44
CA SER A 132 -0.11 0.64 -13.53
C SER A 132 -0.62 -0.54 -14.32
N THR A 133 -1.88 -0.49 -14.72
CA THR A 133 -2.52 -1.48 -15.59
C THR A 133 -2.95 -0.90 -16.92
N THR A 134 -2.49 0.31 -17.28
CA THR A 134 -2.98 1.05 -18.44
C THR A 134 -2.64 0.35 -19.77
N THR A 135 -1.42 -0.18 -19.89
CA THR A 135 -0.98 -0.92 -21.09
C THR A 135 -0.59 -2.36 -20.75
N THR A 136 0.24 -2.50 -19.74
CA THR A 136 0.67 -3.76 -19.17
C THR A 136 0.65 -3.62 -17.67
N ALA A 137 0.10 -4.62 -16.96
CA ALA A 137 0.06 -4.63 -15.51
C ALA A 137 1.49 -4.77 -14.95
N GLN A 138 2.07 -3.67 -14.44
CA GLN A 138 3.48 -3.64 -14.05
C GLN A 138 3.78 -2.55 -13.01
N TRP A 139 4.88 -2.75 -12.29
CA TRP A 139 5.45 -1.76 -11.39
C TRP A 139 6.38 -0.80 -12.14
N TRP A 140 6.32 0.46 -11.77
CA TRP A 140 7.21 1.54 -12.20
C TRP A 140 7.95 2.08 -10.99
N LEU A 141 9.27 2.16 -11.03
CA LEU A 141 10.05 2.90 -10.04
C LEU A 141 9.94 4.39 -10.38
N ILE A 142 9.29 5.16 -9.52
CA ILE A 142 9.10 6.60 -9.73
C ILE A 142 10.09 7.46 -8.96
N SER A 143 10.66 6.94 -7.88
CA SER A 143 11.78 7.59 -7.20
C SER A 143 12.62 6.59 -6.39
N SER A 144 13.90 6.92 -6.23
CA SER A 144 14.81 6.29 -5.28
C SER A 144 15.80 7.35 -4.80
N ASN A 145 16.23 7.26 -3.54
CA ASN A 145 17.32 8.09 -3.01
C ASN A 145 18.68 7.40 -3.11
N ASP A 146 18.74 6.13 -3.50
CA ASP A 146 20.00 5.43 -3.80
C ASP A 146 20.32 5.54 -5.29
N ALA A 147 21.42 6.20 -5.62
CA ALA A 147 21.89 6.34 -7.01
C ALA A 147 22.24 4.99 -7.66
N SER A 148 22.53 3.95 -6.85
CA SER A 148 22.82 2.60 -7.31
C SER A 148 21.56 1.73 -7.49
N ALA A 149 20.41 2.19 -7.01
CA ALA A 149 19.16 1.41 -7.02
C ALA A 149 18.70 0.99 -8.43
N VAL A 150 19.22 1.62 -9.46
CA VAL A 150 18.84 1.39 -10.85
C VAL A 150 19.94 0.68 -11.62
N ALA A 151 20.58 -0.30 -11.03
CA ALA A 151 21.74 -0.99 -11.62
C ALA A 151 21.42 -1.84 -12.87
N ASN A 152 20.17 -2.01 -13.25
CA ASN A 152 19.76 -2.79 -14.43
C ASN A 152 18.61 -2.15 -15.21
N LEU A 153 18.65 -0.83 -15.43
CA LEU A 153 17.80 -0.22 -16.44
C LEU A 153 18.17 -0.78 -17.81
N VAL A 154 17.29 -1.61 -18.36
CA VAL A 154 17.35 -1.92 -19.79
C VAL A 154 16.89 -0.67 -20.51
N THR A 155 17.83 0.14 -20.98
CA THR A 155 17.51 1.17 -21.98
C THR A 155 17.12 0.44 -23.26
N THR A 156 15.83 0.40 -23.56
CA THR A 156 15.32 0.03 -24.88
C THR A 156 15.45 1.19 -25.85
#